data_81c41f6ec02faffd46ad400fb5c40509
#
_entry.id   81c41f6ec02faffd46ad400fb5c40509
#
_cell.length_a   1.000
_cell.length_b   1.000
_cell.length_c   1.000
_cell.angle_alpha   90.00
_cell.angle_beta   90.00
_cell.angle_gamma   90.00
#
_symmetry.space_group_name_H-M   'P 1'
#
loop_
_entity.id
_entity.type
_entity.pdbx_description
1 polymer ?
#
loop_
_entity_poly.entity_id
_entity_poly.type
_entity_poly.pdbx_seq_one_letter_code
_entity_poly.pdbx_strand_id
1 'polypeptide(L)'
;MQTNSDKIIYQYKLLKKVRRREPVTLLYASLPFVWLFATYVWDDSFVPLIVSVLALALWQAVYSIVTRLLLAREREDRTIDARYGFCRSWPWYGYLPTATVPFPQFRSIQLHLFFVGFLLSGAFAVWLPAVSAVSMAVLHLWWMLPRLLLIWSLHRSAKSGSLLTIGAADASLYAP
;
A
#
# COMPACT_ATOMS: atom_id res chain seq x y z
N MET A 1 36.16 -30.58 -17.48
CA MET A 1 35.01 -31.00 -16.67
C MET A 1 34.08 -29.79 -16.56
N GLN A 2 33.06 -29.69 -17.43
CA GLN A 2 32.04 -28.66 -17.34
C GLN A 2 31.01 -29.17 -16.34
N THR A 3 30.92 -28.51 -15.19
CA THR A 3 29.84 -28.70 -14.23
C THR A 3 28.56 -28.12 -14.85
N ASN A 4 27.71 -29.00 -15.32
CA ASN A 4 26.33 -28.68 -15.72
C ASN A 4 25.62 -28.21 -14.46
N SER A 5 25.58 -26.88 -14.24
CA SER A 5 24.68 -26.29 -13.25
C SER A 5 23.26 -26.45 -13.80
N ASP A 6 22.56 -27.48 -13.32
CA ASP A 6 21.13 -27.64 -13.57
C ASP A 6 20.41 -26.33 -13.25
N LYS A 7 20.14 -25.57 -14.29
CA LYS A 7 19.22 -24.39 -14.16
C LYS A 7 17.84 -24.94 -13.84
N ILE A 8 17.52 -25.00 -12.56
CA ILE A 8 16.16 -25.28 -12.11
C ILE A 8 15.28 -24.15 -12.63
N ILE A 9 14.59 -24.39 -13.75
CA ILE A 9 13.62 -23.46 -14.31
C ILE A 9 12.35 -23.60 -13.48
N TYR A 10 12.18 -22.71 -12.48
CA TYR A 10 10.93 -22.61 -11.76
C TYR A 10 9.85 -22.08 -12.71
N GLN A 11 8.95 -22.95 -13.13
CA GLN A 11 7.75 -22.53 -13.89
C GLN A 11 6.72 -21.98 -12.92
N TYR A 12 6.71 -20.65 -12.74
CA TYR A 12 5.69 -19.98 -11.94
C TYR A 12 4.36 -19.93 -12.70
N LYS A 13 3.33 -20.55 -12.15
CA LYS A 13 1.97 -20.50 -12.73
C LYS A 13 1.27 -19.21 -12.31
N LEU A 14 0.84 -18.42 -13.29
CA LEU A 14 0.01 -17.24 -13.01
C LEU A 14 -1.34 -17.69 -12.44
N LEU A 15 -1.64 -17.31 -11.20
CA LEU A 15 -2.91 -17.62 -10.52
C LEU A 15 -3.97 -16.57 -10.80
N LYS A 16 -3.60 -15.29 -10.68
CA LYS A 16 -4.51 -14.17 -10.88
C LYS A 16 -3.76 -12.92 -11.29
N LYS A 17 -4.41 -12.14 -12.16
CA LYS A 17 -3.93 -10.84 -12.61
C LYS A 17 -5.01 -9.78 -12.38
N VAL A 18 -4.66 -8.71 -11.67
CA VAL A 18 -5.53 -7.56 -11.42
C VAL A 18 -5.02 -6.41 -12.27
N ARG A 19 -5.84 -5.99 -13.24
CA ARG A 19 -5.50 -4.88 -14.14
C ARG A 19 -6.10 -3.57 -13.63
N ARG A 20 -5.38 -2.50 -13.81
CA ARG A 20 -5.84 -1.13 -13.63
C ARG A 20 -6.96 -0.82 -14.63
N ARG A 21 -8.04 -0.21 -14.15
CA ARG A 21 -9.12 0.33 -14.99
C ARG A 21 -9.06 1.85 -14.89
N GLU A 22 -8.69 2.51 -15.99
CA GLU A 22 -8.50 3.97 -16.05
C GLU A 22 -9.69 4.78 -15.46
N PRO A 23 -10.97 4.54 -15.85
CA PRO A 23 -12.08 5.35 -15.35
C PRO A 23 -12.27 5.20 -13.83
N VAL A 24 -12.09 3.99 -13.29
CA VAL A 24 -12.17 3.74 -11.84
C VAL A 24 -11.03 4.46 -11.11
N THR A 25 -9.85 4.48 -11.72
CA THR A 25 -8.68 5.15 -11.15
C THR A 25 -8.87 6.67 -11.10
N LEU A 26 -9.44 7.28 -12.14
CA LEU A 26 -9.73 8.71 -12.18
C LEU A 26 -10.80 9.09 -11.15
N LEU A 27 -11.91 8.33 -11.09
CA LEU A 27 -12.94 8.53 -10.08
C LEU A 27 -12.37 8.42 -8.67
N TYR A 28 -11.56 7.40 -8.42
CA TYR A 28 -10.90 7.23 -7.14
C TYR A 28 -9.95 8.40 -6.81
N ALA A 29 -9.21 8.92 -7.79
CA ALA A 29 -8.31 10.06 -7.61
C ALA A 29 -9.05 11.36 -7.28
N SER A 30 -10.30 11.52 -7.72
CA SER A 30 -11.10 12.72 -7.45
C SER A 30 -11.71 12.76 -6.03
N LEU A 31 -11.89 11.62 -5.38
CA LEU A 31 -12.55 11.53 -4.06
C LEU A 31 -11.92 12.43 -2.98
N PRO A 32 -10.59 12.52 -2.79
CA PRO A 32 -10.02 13.39 -1.77
C PRO A 32 -10.28 14.87 -2.05
N PHE A 33 -10.32 15.28 -3.32
CA PHE A 33 -10.62 16.67 -3.68
C PHE A 33 -12.06 17.01 -3.33
N VAL A 34 -13.01 16.11 -3.60
CA VAL A 34 -14.42 16.27 -3.20
C VAL A 34 -14.54 16.36 -1.67
N TRP A 35 -13.83 15.48 -0.96
CA TRP A 35 -13.81 15.48 0.51
C TRP A 35 -13.25 16.80 1.07
N LEU A 36 -12.08 17.23 0.58
CA LEU A 36 -11.44 18.48 1.03
C LEU A 36 -12.28 19.72 0.71
N PHE A 37 -12.93 19.73 -0.46
CA PHE A 37 -13.87 20.80 -0.80
C PHE A 37 -15.08 20.80 0.14
N ALA A 38 -15.67 19.65 0.43
CA ALA A 38 -16.79 19.54 1.36
C ALA A 38 -16.41 20.00 2.78
N THR A 39 -15.21 19.64 3.27
CA THR A 39 -14.73 20.09 4.58
C THR A 39 -14.47 21.59 4.62
N TYR A 40 -13.96 22.17 3.54
CA TYR A 40 -13.78 23.61 3.42
C TYR A 40 -15.11 24.38 3.48
N VAL A 41 -16.12 23.92 2.74
CA VAL A 41 -17.46 24.52 2.74
C VAL A 41 -18.15 24.40 4.11
N TRP A 42 -17.88 23.27 4.83
CA TRP A 42 -18.49 23.02 6.14
C TRP A 42 -17.86 23.85 7.27
N ASP A 43 -16.55 23.96 7.29
CA ASP A 43 -15.79 24.55 8.41
C ASP A 43 -15.37 26.01 8.13
N ASP A 44 -15.61 26.51 6.91
CA ASP A 44 -15.15 27.82 6.40
C ASP A 44 -13.68 28.12 6.77
N SER A 45 -12.84 27.09 6.79
CA SER A 45 -11.47 27.13 7.26
C SER A 45 -10.53 26.36 6.33
N PHE A 46 -9.34 26.88 6.11
CA PHE A 46 -8.26 26.19 5.39
C PHE A 46 -7.45 25.22 6.27
N VAL A 47 -7.70 25.19 7.58
CA VAL A 47 -6.95 24.33 8.52
C VAL A 47 -7.09 22.85 8.16
N PRO A 48 -8.28 22.28 7.90
CA PRO A 48 -8.40 20.88 7.48
C PRO A 48 -7.63 20.55 6.20
N LEU A 49 -7.59 21.48 5.24
CA LEU A 49 -6.83 21.32 3.99
C LEU A 49 -5.32 21.23 4.27
N ILE A 50 -4.78 22.17 5.04
CA ILE A 50 -3.35 22.21 5.39
C ILE A 50 -2.96 20.95 6.16
N VAL A 51 -3.73 20.60 7.18
CA VAL A 51 -3.52 19.38 7.99
C VAL A 51 -3.56 18.14 7.11
N SER A 52 -4.48 18.06 6.14
CA SER A 52 -4.61 16.95 5.22
C SER A 52 -3.38 16.76 4.31
N VAL A 53 -2.85 17.86 3.76
CA VAL A 53 -1.64 17.83 2.92
C VAL A 53 -0.42 17.39 3.76
N LEU A 54 -0.27 17.94 4.97
CA LEU A 54 0.81 17.54 5.89
C LEU A 54 0.67 16.07 6.32
N ALA A 55 -0.58 15.62 6.57
CA ALA A 55 -0.86 14.22 6.91
C ALA A 55 -0.46 13.26 5.78
N LEU A 56 -0.74 13.58 4.51
CA LEU A 56 -0.32 12.76 3.37
C LEU A 56 1.21 12.61 3.32
N ALA A 57 1.96 13.67 3.54
CA ALA A 57 3.42 13.62 3.61
C ALA A 57 3.91 12.78 4.80
N LEU A 58 3.31 12.99 5.98
CA LEU A 58 3.59 12.22 7.19
C LEU A 58 3.34 10.72 6.97
N TRP A 59 2.21 10.35 6.38
CA TRP A 59 1.89 8.95 6.09
C TRP A 59 2.93 8.29 5.18
N GLN A 60 3.44 8.99 4.16
CA GLN A 60 4.49 8.43 3.30
C GLN A 60 5.79 8.16 4.08
N ALA A 61 6.17 9.07 4.98
CA ALA A 61 7.33 8.89 5.84
C ALA A 61 7.13 7.70 6.80
N VAL A 62 6.00 7.67 7.51
CA VAL A 62 5.66 6.58 8.44
C VAL A 62 5.62 5.23 7.72
N TYR A 63 4.97 5.14 6.54
CA TYR A 63 4.90 3.88 5.78
C TYR A 63 6.28 3.40 5.35
N SER A 64 7.16 4.30 4.92
CA SER A 64 8.51 3.93 4.52
C SER A 64 9.33 3.42 5.72
N ILE A 65 9.23 4.11 6.87
CA ILE A 65 9.95 3.73 8.10
C ILE A 65 9.44 2.38 8.63
N VAL A 66 8.12 2.25 8.82
CA VAL A 66 7.51 1.01 9.36
C VAL A 66 7.80 -0.18 8.45
N THR A 67 7.68 -0.01 7.12
CA THR A 67 8.01 -1.08 6.18
C THR A 67 9.47 -1.50 6.29
N ARG A 68 10.41 -0.55 6.38
CA ARG A 68 11.84 -0.85 6.55
C ARG A 68 12.12 -1.58 7.86
N LEU A 69 11.48 -1.18 8.97
CA LEU A 69 11.63 -1.83 10.26
C LEU A 69 11.10 -3.28 10.23
N LEU A 70 9.92 -3.50 9.63
CA LEU A 70 9.35 -4.84 9.50
C LEU A 70 10.21 -5.74 8.60
N LEU A 71 10.76 -5.20 7.50
CA LEU A 71 11.67 -5.95 6.63
C LEU A 71 13.02 -6.23 7.31
N ALA A 72 13.56 -5.30 8.09
CA ALA A 72 14.80 -5.52 8.84
C ALA A 72 14.65 -6.69 9.83
N ARG A 73 13.51 -6.79 10.49
CA ARG A 73 13.21 -7.90 11.41
C ARG A 73 13.09 -9.25 10.71
N GLU A 74 12.56 -9.28 9.47
CA GLU A 74 12.40 -10.52 8.70
C GLU A 74 13.67 -10.95 7.94
N ARG A 75 14.65 -10.04 7.76
CA ARG A 75 15.91 -10.35 7.03
C ARG A 75 16.79 -11.37 7.75
N GLU A 76 16.69 -11.49 9.07
CA GLU A 76 17.45 -12.49 9.82
C GLU A 76 17.08 -13.93 9.45
N ASP A 77 15.86 -14.15 8.90
CA ASP A 77 15.32 -15.49 8.65
C ASP A 77 15.23 -15.90 7.16
N ARG A 78 15.44 -15.00 6.18
CA ARG A 78 15.11 -15.31 4.77
C ARG A 78 16.11 -14.81 3.74
N THR A 79 16.43 -15.69 2.81
CA THR A 79 17.29 -15.47 1.62
C THR A 79 16.62 -14.65 0.50
N ILE A 80 15.41 -14.12 0.70
CA ILE A 80 14.66 -13.37 -0.34
C ILE A 80 14.95 -11.89 -0.19
N ASP A 81 15.68 -11.33 -1.16
CA ASP A 81 15.91 -9.88 -1.33
C ASP A 81 14.59 -9.16 -1.68
N ALA A 82 13.72 -8.97 -0.69
CA ALA A 82 12.51 -8.19 -0.86
C ALA A 82 12.88 -6.71 -1.02
N ARG A 83 12.96 -6.26 -2.27
CA ARG A 83 13.24 -4.85 -2.58
C ARG A 83 11.94 -4.05 -2.52
N TYR A 84 11.92 -3.06 -1.65
CA TYR A 84 10.84 -2.07 -1.56
C TYR A 84 11.37 -0.71 -2.00
N GLY A 85 10.55 0.02 -2.72
CA GLY A 85 10.87 1.35 -3.22
C GLY A 85 9.63 2.20 -3.40
N PHE A 86 9.85 3.45 -3.79
CA PHE A 86 8.77 4.39 -4.03
C PHE A 86 8.18 4.18 -5.43
N CYS A 87 6.97 3.60 -5.47
CA CYS A 87 6.22 3.41 -6.70
C CYS A 87 5.42 4.68 -7.02
N ARG A 88 5.56 5.20 -8.25
CA ARG A 88 4.81 6.36 -8.75
C ARG A 88 3.59 6.00 -9.58
N SER A 89 3.33 4.71 -9.74
CA SER A 89 2.22 4.23 -10.56
C SER A 89 0.92 4.25 -9.78
N TRP A 90 0.00 5.12 -10.18
CA TRP A 90 -1.34 5.20 -9.61
C TRP A 90 -2.20 4.01 -10.08
N PRO A 91 -3.06 3.34 -9.25
CA PRO A 91 -3.47 3.69 -7.89
C PRO A 91 -2.55 3.14 -6.78
N TRP A 92 -1.49 2.45 -7.13
CA TRP A 92 -0.56 1.84 -6.17
C TRP A 92 0.62 2.78 -5.86
N TYR A 93 0.29 4.05 -5.61
CA TYR A 93 1.29 5.06 -5.30
C TYR A 93 1.87 4.88 -3.88
N GLY A 94 3.19 5.12 -3.70
CA GLY A 94 3.86 5.12 -2.40
C GLY A 94 4.89 4.00 -2.25
N TYR A 95 5.25 3.65 -1.01
CA TYR A 95 6.29 2.68 -0.71
C TYR A 95 5.75 1.25 -0.85
N LEU A 96 6.20 0.55 -1.88
CA LEU A 96 5.70 -0.76 -2.33
C LEU A 96 6.84 -1.67 -2.79
N PRO A 97 6.63 -2.99 -2.91
CA PRO A 97 7.63 -3.89 -3.47
C PRO A 97 7.90 -3.56 -4.94
N THR A 98 9.18 -3.40 -5.28
CA THR A 98 9.67 -3.20 -6.65
C THR A 98 10.15 -4.50 -7.30
N ALA A 99 10.26 -5.56 -6.51
CA ALA A 99 10.57 -6.91 -6.94
C ALA A 99 9.44 -7.86 -6.53
N THR A 100 9.54 -9.12 -6.96
CA THR A 100 8.62 -10.17 -6.55
C THR A 100 8.78 -10.49 -5.06
N VAL A 101 7.68 -10.48 -4.31
CA VAL A 101 7.67 -10.71 -2.86
C VAL A 101 6.66 -11.79 -2.48
N PRO A 102 6.84 -12.51 -1.36
CA PRO A 102 5.83 -13.41 -0.83
C PRO A 102 4.54 -12.66 -0.53
N PHE A 103 3.40 -13.14 -1.03
CA PHE A 103 2.09 -12.52 -0.80
C PHE A 103 1.73 -12.42 0.70
N PRO A 104 1.99 -13.43 1.56
CA PRO A 104 1.74 -13.31 3.00
C PRO A 104 2.52 -12.15 3.64
N GLN A 105 3.78 -11.94 3.26
CA GLN A 105 4.61 -10.84 3.74
C GLN A 105 4.03 -9.49 3.33
N PHE A 106 3.68 -9.32 2.05
CA PHE A 106 3.02 -8.11 1.56
C PHE A 106 1.74 -7.81 2.34
N ARG A 107 0.87 -8.82 2.52
CA ARG A 107 -0.37 -8.69 3.28
C ARG A 107 -0.12 -8.26 4.72
N SER A 108 0.82 -8.90 5.40
CA SER A 108 1.18 -8.57 6.79
C SER A 108 1.62 -7.11 6.92
N ILE A 109 2.54 -6.67 6.07
CA ILE A 109 3.04 -5.28 6.07
C ILE A 109 1.89 -4.29 5.85
N GLN A 110 1.03 -4.50 4.83
CA GLN A 110 -0.07 -3.57 4.54
C GLN A 110 -1.09 -3.49 5.69
N LEU A 111 -1.37 -4.60 6.36
CA LEU A 111 -2.25 -4.60 7.53
C LEU A 111 -1.62 -3.83 8.71
N HIS A 112 -0.33 -4.00 8.98
CA HIS A 112 0.37 -3.22 10.01
C HIS A 112 0.31 -1.72 9.69
N LEU A 113 0.58 -1.33 8.43
CA LEU A 113 0.49 0.07 8.01
C LEU A 113 -0.91 0.64 8.18
N PHE A 114 -1.94 -0.15 7.88
CA PHE A 114 -3.34 0.24 8.07
C PHE A 114 -3.64 0.54 9.55
N PHE A 115 -3.28 -0.36 10.46
CA PHE A 115 -3.51 -0.15 11.90
C PHE A 115 -2.67 0.99 12.46
N VAL A 116 -1.38 1.08 12.11
CA VAL A 116 -0.50 2.18 12.55
C VAL A 116 -1.06 3.52 12.11
N GLY A 117 -1.56 3.64 10.88
CA GLY A 117 -2.17 4.87 10.39
C GLY A 117 -3.43 5.27 11.16
N PHE A 118 -4.30 4.31 11.49
CA PHE A 118 -5.47 4.57 12.32
C PHE A 118 -5.10 5.00 13.74
N LEU A 119 -4.15 4.32 14.38
CA LEU A 119 -3.67 4.67 15.72
C LEU A 119 -3.09 6.09 15.73
N LEU A 120 -2.29 6.46 14.73
CA LEU A 120 -1.75 7.81 14.62
C LEU A 120 -2.84 8.84 14.39
N SER A 121 -3.83 8.57 13.51
CA SER A 121 -4.97 9.47 13.32
C SER A 121 -5.74 9.70 14.62
N GLY A 122 -5.98 8.64 15.39
CA GLY A 122 -6.61 8.72 16.71
C GLY A 122 -5.78 9.49 17.73
N ALA A 123 -4.46 9.29 17.74
CA ALA A 123 -3.56 10.03 18.63
C ALA A 123 -3.59 11.54 18.34
N PHE A 124 -3.55 11.93 17.06
CA PHE A 124 -3.63 13.34 16.67
C PHE A 124 -5.01 13.97 16.93
N ALA A 125 -6.08 13.19 17.03
CA ALA A 125 -7.41 13.69 17.33
C ALA A 125 -7.53 14.41 18.70
N VAL A 126 -6.57 14.14 19.60
CA VAL A 126 -6.52 14.85 20.91
C VAL A 126 -6.13 16.33 20.77
N TRP A 127 -5.33 16.66 19.76
CA TRP A 127 -4.79 18.02 19.57
C TRP A 127 -5.40 18.76 18.38
N LEU A 128 -6.05 18.07 17.47
CA LEU A 128 -6.60 18.64 16.25
C LEU A 128 -8.11 18.88 16.38
N PRO A 129 -8.66 19.92 15.70
CA PRO A 129 -10.10 20.06 15.53
C PRO A 129 -10.72 18.77 14.96
N ALA A 130 -11.94 18.45 15.38
CA ALA A 130 -12.62 17.21 15.00
C ALA A 130 -12.67 16.99 13.47
N VAL A 131 -12.96 18.04 12.70
CA VAL A 131 -13.01 18.00 11.23
C VAL A 131 -11.64 17.61 10.65
N SER A 132 -10.54 18.16 11.18
CA SER A 132 -9.17 17.84 10.75
C SER A 132 -8.78 16.39 11.11
N ALA A 133 -9.13 15.93 12.30
CA ALA A 133 -8.87 14.57 12.74
C ALA A 133 -9.63 13.54 11.89
N VAL A 134 -10.90 13.79 11.60
CA VAL A 134 -11.71 12.95 10.71
C VAL A 134 -11.13 12.97 9.29
N SER A 135 -10.70 14.13 8.79
CA SER A 135 -10.08 14.24 7.46
C SER A 135 -8.79 13.42 7.35
N MET A 136 -7.95 13.42 8.40
CA MET A 136 -6.77 12.55 8.46
C MET A 136 -7.15 11.07 8.35
N ALA A 137 -8.13 10.61 9.11
CA ALA A 137 -8.57 9.21 9.10
C ALA A 137 -9.18 8.82 7.74
N VAL A 138 -10.02 9.69 7.15
CA VAL A 138 -10.62 9.47 5.83
C VAL A 138 -9.56 9.39 4.74
N LEU A 139 -8.58 10.30 4.74
CA LEU A 139 -7.50 10.28 3.77
C LEU A 139 -6.58 9.08 3.95
N HIS A 140 -6.31 8.65 5.20
CA HIS A 140 -5.58 7.42 5.44
C HIS A 140 -6.31 6.20 4.88
N LEU A 141 -7.62 6.07 5.16
CA LEU A 141 -8.46 5.00 4.64
C LEU A 141 -8.47 5.01 3.11
N TRP A 142 -8.71 6.19 2.51
CA TRP A 142 -8.66 6.36 1.06
C TRP A 142 -7.31 5.91 0.48
N TRP A 143 -6.18 6.30 1.09
CA TRP A 143 -4.85 5.92 0.62
C TRP A 143 -4.59 4.41 0.69
N MET A 144 -5.08 3.75 1.73
CA MET A 144 -4.93 2.31 1.93
C MET A 144 -5.91 1.48 1.09
N LEU A 145 -7.05 2.05 0.69
CA LEU A 145 -8.14 1.33 0.04
C LEU A 145 -7.70 0.49 -1.19
N PRO A 146 -6.92 1.00 -2.16
CA PRO A 146 -6.52 0.20 -3.32
C PRO A 146 -5.67 -1.01 -2.93
N ARG A 147 -4.85 -0.86 -1.90
CA ARG A 147 -3.96 -1.92 -1.41
C ARG A 147 -4.75 -3.00 -0.68
N LEU A 148 -5.73 -2.60 0.13
CA LEU A 148 -6.63 -3.52 0.82
C LEU A 148 -7.53 -4.27 -0.17
N LEU A 149 -8.08 -3.59 -1.18
CA LEU A 149 -8.86 -4.20 -2.27
C LEU A 149 -8.01 -5.19 -3.08
N LEU A 150 -6.74 -4.86 -3.34
CA LEU A 150 -5.81 -5.78 -3.99
C LEU A 150 -5.61 -7.03 -3.14
N ILE A 151 -5.33 -6.88 -1.84
CA ILE A 151 -5.17 -8.01 -0.91
C ILE A 151 -6.45 -8.86 -0.88
N TRP A 152 -7.61 -8.24 -0.71
CA TRP A 152 -8.90 -8.93 -0.67
C TRP A 152 -9.19 -9.71 -1.98
N SER A 153 -8.93 -9.06 -3.12
CA SER A 153 -9.08 -9.69 -4.43
C SER A 153 -8.15 -10.90 -4.61
N LEU A 154 -6.89 -10.80 -4.19
CA LEU A 154 -5.89 -11.85 -4.38
C LEU A 154 -6.00 -12.96 -3.33
N HIS A 155 -6.48 -12.65 -2.13
CA HIS A 155 -6.53 -13.58 -1.00
C HIS A 155 -7.26 -14.89 -1.33
N ARG A 156 -8.37 -14.82 -2.06
CA ARG A 156 -9.15 -16.01 -2.46
C ARG A 156 -8.42 -16.93 -3.44
N SER A 157 -7.45 -16.40 -4.17
CA SER A 157 -6.68 -17.14 -5.17
C SER A 157 -5.28 -17.51 -4.67
N ALA A 158 -4.87 -16.95 -3.52
CA ALA A 158 -3.55 -17.18 -2.96
C ALA A 158 -3.44 -18.59 -2.38
N LYS A 159 -2.33 -19.27 -2.71
CA LYS A 159 -1.92 -20.55 -2.15
C LYS A 159 -0.69 -20.37 -1.27
N SER A 160 -0.33 -21.40 -0.51
CA SER A 160 0.92 -21.40 0.24
C SER A 160 2.11 -21.18 -0.71
N GLY A 161 3.03 -20.29 -0.36
CA GLY A 161 4.18 -19.95 -1.20
C GLY A 161 3.88 -18.98 -2.36
N SER A 162 2.64 -18.44 -2.51
CA SER A 162 2.33 -17.52 -3.61
C SER A 162 3.20 -16.27 -3.58
N LEU A 163 3.66 -15.86 -4.76
CA LEU A 163 4.48 -14.69 -5.00
C LEU A 163 3.67 -13.57 -5.66
N LEU A 164 3.86 -12.34 -5.20
CA LEU A 164 3.22 -11.15 -5.72
C LEU A 164 4.25 -10.29 -6.46
N THR A 165 3.89 -9.85 -7.66
CA THR A 165 4.62 -8.83 -8.42
C THR A 165 3.68 -7.66 -8.71
N ILE A 166 4.10 -6.43 -8.39
CA ILE A 166 3.34 -5.21 -8.67
C ILE A 166 4.03 -4.47 -9.81
N GLY A 167 3.37 -4.39 -10.95
CA GLY A 167 3.79 -3.62 -12.11
C GLY A 167 3.11 -2.24 -12.17
N ALA A 168 3.46 -1.45 -13.18
CA ALA A 168 2.88 -0.11 -13.39
C ALA A 168 1.37 -0.15 -13.72
N ALA A 169 0.93 -1.17 -14.47
CA ALA A 169 -0.44 -1.29 -14.96
C ALA A 169 -1.23 -2.44 -14.34
N ASP A 170 -0.56 -3.36 -13.65
CA ASP A 170 -1.17 -4.57 -13.10
C ASP A 170 -0.44 -5.11 -11.87
N ALA A 171 -1.14 -5.95 -11.12
CA ALA A 171 -0.57 -6.77 -10.06
C ALA A 171 -0.86 -8.24 -10.37
N SER A 172 0.17 -9.07 -10.30
CA SER A 172 0.12 -10.47 -10.70
C SER A 172 0.51 -11.37 -9.54
N LEU A 173 -0.29 -12.42 -9.30
CA LEU A 173 -0.05 -13.44 -8.29
C LEU A 173 0.38 -14.74 -8.97
N TYR A 174 1.47 -15.31 -8.51
CA TYR A 174 2.04 -16.54 -9.04
C TYR A 174 2.10 -17.62 -7.94
N ALA A 175 1.93 -18.89 -8.34
CA ALA A 175 2.28 -20.04 -7.53
C ALA A 175 3.61 -20.63 -7.99
N PRO A 176 4.40 -21.16 -7.06
CA PRO A 176 5.58 -21.95 -7.39
C PRO A 176 5.21 -23.25 -8.10
#